data_fb0f9e3620e6324b5e56fdf74d8b7588
#
_entry.id   fb0f9e3620e6324b5e56fdf74d8b7588
#
_cell.length_a   1.000
_cell.length_b   1.000
_cell.length_c   1.000
_cell.angle_alpha   90.00
_cell.angle_beta   90.00
_cell.angle_gamma   90.00
#
_symmetry.space_group_name_H-M   'P 1'
#
loop_
_entity.id
_entity.type
_entity.pdbx_description
1 polymer ?
#
loop_
_entity_poly.entity_id
_entity_poly.type
_entity_poly.pdbx_seq_one_letter_code
_entity_poly.pdbx_strand_id
1 'polypeptide(L)'
;MKFSKVFIVTVLSSSLCSSAQAASVIIDGKLADWGLETKGNLNDWIPDSALVPFGQYTIEDQTGGSNTYLTPGYGGQAYDAEAMYTFADNSNLYIALVTGLSPNTPTFGNSYGPGDFAIDFGRDGTFEFGIQTTGPDIGKVYKNVVWDLGLWDTSNRYINHSHQPANPLHPTSIKEGTGTYVGMGQLIYDASLSFNNMGQHAADYHYVIEAAIPLAVFNGFSGLFDIHWTMNCANDSISVDPELARVPEPTTLALLMLGLTGMAFSKRRNNALMMA
;
A
#
# COMPACT_ATOMS: atom_id res chain seq x y z
N MET A 1 -16.81 51.37 51.28
CA MET A 1 -16.91 50.08 50.52
C MET A 1 -15.95 50.13 49.34
N LYS A 2 -14.87 49.32 49.38
CA LYS A 2 -13.89 49.25 48.31
C LYS A 2 -14.26 48.09 47.39
N PHE A 3 -14.58 48.39 46.14
CA PHE A 3 -14.79 47.35 45.12
C PHE A 3 -13.45 46.92 44.53
N SER A 4 -13.06 45.69 44.77
CA SER A 4 -11.88 45.06 44.16
C SER A 4 -12.25 44.58 42.74
N LYS A 5 -11.57 45.10 41.75
CA LYS A 5 -11.71 44.66 40.38
C LYS A 5 -10.82 43.41 40.16
N VAL A 6 -11.44 42.27 39.94
CA VAL A 6 -10.76 41.04 39.55
C VAL A 6 -10.50 41.11 38.05
N PHE A 7 -9.26 41.16 37.64
CA PHE A 7 -8.82 40.99 36.24
C PHE A 7 -8.65 39.51 35.95
N ILE A 8 -9.50 38.95 35.12
CA ILE A 8 -9.29 37.60 34.57
C ILE A 8 -8.44 37.73 33.32
N VAL A 9 -7.20 37.30 33.42
CA VAL A 9 -6.28 37.19 32.27
C VAL A 9 -6.54 35.80 31.64
N THR A 10 -7.19 35.80 30.51
CA THR A 10 -7.36 34.57 29.69
C THR A 10 -6.09 34.41 28.85
N VAL A 11 -5.24 33.46 29.24
CA VAL A 11 -4.09 33.04 28.44
C VAL A 11 -4.59 32.17 27.31
N LEU A 12 -4.60 32.70 26.10
CA LEU A 12 -4.81 31.92 24.87
C LEU A 12 -3.50 31.18 24.58
N SER A 13 -3.42 29.91 24.95
CA SER A 13 -2.36 29.03 24.48
C SER A 13 -2.66 28.63 23.03
N SER A 14 -2.03 29.30 22.08
CA SER A 14 -1.99 28.87 20.69
C SER A 14 -1.07 27.66 20.58
N SER A 15 -1.65 26.46 20.54
CA SER A 15 -0.94 25.26 20.15
C SER A 15 -0.57 25.39 18.67
N LEU A 16 0.68 25.67 18.38
CA LEU A 16 1.24 25.53 17.05
C LEU A 16 1.30 24.03 16.75
N CYS A 17 0.26 23.48 16.12
CA CYS A 17 0.37 22.21 15.43
C CYS A 17 1.31 22.41 14.26
N SER A 18 2.58 22.04 14.43
CA SER A 18 3.46 21.81 13.29
C SER A 18 2.86 20.67 12.50
N SER A 19 2.25 20.94 11.37
CA SER A 19 1.97 19.90 10.39
C SER A 19 3.33 19.41 9.89
N ALA A 20 3.75 18.23 10.33
CA ALA A 20 4.80 17.52 9.65
C ALA A 20 4.33 17.35 8.20
N GLN A 21 5.03 17.97 7.27
CA GLN A 21 4.76 17.80 5.86
C GLN A 21 5.30 16.41 5.52
N ALA A 22 4.39 15.45 5.32
CA ALA A 22 4.77 14.14 4.80
C ALA A 22 5.49 14.36 3.46
N ALA A 23 6.60 13.67 3.25
CA ALA A 23 7.24 13.64 1.95
C ALA A 23 6.19 13.21 0.91
N SER A 24 6.07 13.96 -0.17
CA SER A 24 5.13 13.65 -1.24
C SER A 24 5.78 12.61 -2.14
N VAL A 25 5.31 11.38 -2.12
CA VAL A 25 5.69 10.37 -3.12
C VAL A 25 5.06 10.75 -4.46
N ILE A 26 5.86 10.72 -5.48
CA ILE A 26 5.48 10.98 -6.87
C ILE A 26 5.50 9.64 -7.60
N ILE A 27 4.40 9.26 -8.23
CA ILE A 27 4.31 8.01 -8.99
C ILE A 27 5.06 8.21 -10.32
N ASP A 28 6.36 7.96 -10.33
CA ASP A 28 7.25 8.16 -11.47
C ASP A 28 8.16 6.94 -11.79
N GLY A 29 7.97 5.84 -11.06
CA GLY A 29 8.72 4.60 -11.21
C GLY A 29 10.13 4.65 -10.63
N LYS A 30 10.40 5.60 -9.71
CA LYS A 30 11.68 5.74 -9.04
C LYS A 30 11.54 5.63 -7.53
N LEU A 31 12.60 5.19 -6.89
CA LEU A 31 12.60 4.84 -5.47
C LEU A 31 13.19 5.92 -4.54
N ALA A 32 13.67 7.05 -5.10
CA ALA A 32 14.37 8.05 -4.31
C ALA A 32 13.47 8.75 -3.27
N ASP A 33 12.21 8.99 -3.61
CA ASP A 33 11.22 9.60 -2.71
C ASP A 33 10.63 8.59 -1.70
N TRP A 34 10.91 7.30 -1.90
CA TRP A 34 10.70 6.25 -0.89
C TRP A 34 11.86 6.11 0.10
N GLY A 35 12.86 6.99 0.01
CA GLY A 35 14.03 6.96 0.89
C GLY A 35 15.00 5.82 0.59
N LEU A 36 14.97 5.30 -0.61
CA LEU A 36 15.85 4.22 -1.04
C LEU A 36 17.05 4.79 -1.81
N GLU A 37 18.23 4.39 -1.38
CA GLU A 37 19.49 4.83 -1.98
C GLU A 37 20.31 3.62 -2.41
N THR A 38 20.95 3.73 -3.56
CA THR A 38 21.86 2.73 -4.11
C THR A 38 23.13 2.64 -3.27
N LYS A 39 23.35 1.53 -2.60
CA LYS A 39 24.57 1.21 -1.82
C LYS A 39 25.28 -0.04 -2.37
N GLY A 40 24.63 -0.78 -3.29
CA GLY A 40 25.16 -1.99 -3.94
C GLY A 40 25.19 -3.21 -3.01
N ASN A 41 24.23 -3.31 -2.08
CA ASN A 41 24.09 -4.44 -1.15
C ASN A 41 22.66 -4.56 -0.61
N LEU A 42 22.37 -5.63 0.13
CA LEU A 42 21.03 -5.88 0.70
C LEU A 42 20.41 -4.72 1.49
N ASN A 43 21.23 -3.80 2.04
CA ASN A 43 20.70 -2.65 2.77
C ASN A 43 20.12 -1.58 1.84
N ASP A 44 20.24 -1.73 0.53
CA ASP A 44 19.63 -0.82 -0.45
C ASP A 44 18.11 -0.82 -0.34
N TRP A 45 17.54 -1.96 0.06
CA TRP A 45 16.11 -2.11 0.25
C TRP A 45 15.58 -1.57 1.59
N ILE A 46 16.45 -1.08 2.47
CA ILE A 46 16.05 -0.49 3.75
C ILE A 46 15.83 1.02 3.57
N PRO A 47 14.58 1.51 3.70
CA PRO A 47 14.28 2.93 3.56
C PRO A 47 14.97 3.77 4.63
N ASP A 48 15.38 4.98 4.28
CA ASP A 48 15.73 5.96 5.29
C ASP A 48 14.46 6.41 6.04
N SER A 49 14.35 6.02 7.30
CA SER A 49 13.20 6.30 8.15
C SER A 49 12.90 7.80 8.35
N ALA A 50 13.87 8.68 8.04
CA ALA A 50 13.64 10.11 8.06
C ALA A 50 12.80 10.60 6.87
N LEU A 51 12.79 9.84 5.76
CA LEU A 51 12.08 10.21 4.53
C LEU A 51 10.70 9.56 4.45
N VAL A 52 10.51 8.36 5.02
CA VAL A 52 9.22 7.64 5.04
C VAL A 52 8.85 7.28 6.49
N PRO A 53 8.43 8.24 7.32
CA PRO A 53 8.31 8.04 8.78
C PRO A 53 7.19 7.08 9.20
N PHE A 54 6.29 6.67 8.31
CA PHE A 54 5.11 5.87 8.67
C PHE A 54 4.86 4.67 7.74
N GLY A 55 5.83 4.32 6.90
CA GLY A 55 5.69 3.21 5.97
C GLY A 55 5.96 1.85 6.61
N GLN A 56 5.31 0.83 6.07
CA GLN A 56 5.64 -0.57 6.30
C GLN A 56 6.36 -1.11 5.07
N TYR A 57 7.28 -2.05 5.27
CA TYR A 57 7.96 -2.70 4.16
C TYR A 57 8.35 -4.13 4.50
N THR A 58 8.49 -4.93 3.47
CA THR A 58 9.03 -6.29 3.51
C THR A 58 10.14 -6.39 2.48
N ILE A 59 11.25 -7.05 2.84
CA ILE A 59 12.38 -7.35 1.95
C ILE A 59 12.45 -8.85 1.82
N GLU A 60 12.57 -9.33 0.59
CA GLU A 60 12.69 -10.75 0.29
C GLU A 60 14.04 -11.03 -0.40
N ASP A 61 14.32 -10.50 -1.60
CA ASP A 61 15.59 -10.51 -2.37
C ASP A 61 16.30 -11.89 -2.34
N GLN A 62 15.57 -12.97 -2.68
CA GLN A 62 16.07 -14.32 -2.67
C GLN A 62 16.02 -14.95 -4.05
N THR A 63 17.16 -15.21 -4.63
CA THR A 63 17.30 -15.98 -5.85
C THR A 63 17.84 -17.38 -5.60
N GLY A 64 17.56 -18.32 -6.49
CA GLY A 64 18.15 -19.65 -6.44
C GLY A 64 17.50 -20.60 -5.45
N GLY A 65 16.19 -20.51 -5.33
CA GLY A 65 15.37 -21.38 -4.50
C GLY A 65 15.58 -22.87 -4.73
N SER A 66 14.94 -23.66 -3.88
CA SER A 66 15.07 -25.11 -3.85
C SER A 66 14.55 -25.78 -5.13
N ASN A 67 14.65 -27.10 -5.21
CA ASN A 67 14.22 -27.89 -6.38
C ASN A 67 12.70 -27.94 -6.64
N THR A 68 11.93 -27.03 -6.05
CA THR A 68 10.47 -26.99 -6.21
C THR A 68 10.05 -25.72 -6.91
N TYR A 69 9.10 -25.82 -7.84
CA TYR A 69 8.64 -24.71 -8.68
C TYR A 69 7.91 -23.59 -7.92
N LEU A 70 7.54 -23.82 -6.68
CA LEU A 70 6.77 -22.91 -5.86
C LEU A 70 7.53 -22.53 -4.59
N THR A 71 8.81 -22.31 -4.72
CA THR A 71 9.67 -21.81 -3.64
C THR A 71 10.22 -20.44 -4.01
N PRO A 72 10.35 -19.53 -3.06
CA PRO A 72 11.00 -18.25 -3.28
C PRO A 72 12.33 -18.40 -4.00
N GLY A 73 12.59 -17.52 -4.95
CA GLY A 73 13.79 -17.52 -5.77
C GLY A 73 13.85 -18.56 -6.89
N TYR A 74 12.83 -19.40 -7.07
CA TYR A 74 12.80 -20.30 -8.23
C TYR A 74 12.50 -19.51 -9.51
N GLY A 75 13.36 -19.67 -10.52
CA GLY A 75 13.29 -18.90 -11.74
C GLY A 75 14.39 -17.83 -11.83
N GLY A 76 15.08 -17.61 -10.73
CA GLY A 76 16.17 -16.64 -10.61
C GLY A 76 15.68 -15.19 -10.68
N GLN A 77 16.60 -14.25 -10.75
CA GLN A 77 16.34 -12.81 -10.69
C GLN A 77 15.15 -12.32 -11.54
N ALA A 78 14.95 -12.89 -12.73
CA ALA A 78 13.84 -12.50 -13.60
C ALA A 78 12.44 -12.83 -13.05
N TYR A 79 12.35 -13.58 -11.95
CA TYR A 79 11.14 -13.98 -11.26
C TYR A 79 11.28 -13.76 -9.75
N ASP A 80 12.04 -12.75 -9.35
CA ASP A 80 12.28 -12.39 -7.95
C ASP A 80 11.44 -11.18 -7.55
N ALA A 81 10.89 -11.23 -6.34
CA ALA A 81 10.25 -10.11 -5.69
C ALA A 81 11.17 -9.57 -4.60
N GLU A 82 11.83 -8.46 -4.83
CA GLU A 82 12.91 -7.93 -4.00
C GLU A 82 12.41 -7.31 -2.69
N ALA A 83 11.49 -6.34 -2.83
CA ALA A 83 10.97 -5.58 -1.70
C ALA A 83 9.65 -4.91 -2.04
N MET A 84 8.77 -4.79 -1.03
CA MET A 84 7.50 -4.08 -1.14
C MET A 84 7.40 -3.05 -0.01
N TYR A 85 6.95 -1.87 -0.36
CA TYR A 85 6.79 -0.71 0.53
C TYR A 85 5.38 -0.19 0.46
N THR A 86 4.85 0.30 1.58
CA THR A 86 3.54 0.93 1.61
C THR A 86 3.45 1.99 2.69
N PHE A 87 2.71 3.02 2.43
CA PHE A 87 2.22 3.96 3.43
C PHE A 87 0.90 4.57 2.95
N ALA A 88 0.20 5.25 3.84
CA ALA A 88 -1.02 5.97 3.48
C ALA A 88 -0.98 7.39 4.03
N ASP A 89 -1.48 8.32 3.24
CA ASP A 89 -1.84 9.65 3.71
C ASP A 89 -3.37 9.76 3.91
N ASN A 90 -3.89 10.98 4.01
CA ASN A 90 -5.33 11.19 4.18
C ASN A 90 -6.16 10.90 2.92
N SER A 91 -5.53 10.67 1.78
CA SER A 91 -6.18 10.60 0.46
C SER A 91 -5.90 9.29 -0.25
N ASN A 92 -4.68 8.78 -0.13
CA ASN A 92 -4.20 7.66 -0.93
C ASN A 92 -3.48 6.62 -0.09
N LEU A 93 -3.57 5.38 -0.53
CA LEU A 93 -2.65 4.29 -0.22
C LEU A 93 -1.57 4.29 -1.30
N TYR A 94 -0.32 4.34 -0.90
CA TYR A 94 0.85 4.26 -1.77
C TYR A 94 1.49 2.89 -1.64
N ILE A 95 1.88 2.33 -2.77
CA ILE A 95 2.53 1.02 -2.86
C ILE A 95 3.71 1.15 -3.82
N ALA A 96 4.87 0.65 -3.43
CA ALA A 96 5.99 0.41 -4.34
C ALA A 96 6.46 -1.03 -4.19
N LEU A 97 6.57 -1.74 -5.30
CA LEU A 97 7.13 -3.08 -5.38
C LEU A 97 8.33 -3.06 -6.30
N VAL A 98 9.43 -3.63 -5.85
CA VAL A 98 10.61 -3.88 -6.67
C VAL A 98 10.67 -5.36 -7.02
N THR A 99 10.88 -5.65 -8.29
CA THR A 99 10.97 -7.03 -8.82
C THR A 99 11.94 -7.11 -9.99
N GLY A 100 12.56 -8.26 -10.17
CA GLY A 100 13.32 -8.57 -11.38
C GLY A 100 12.45 -8.83 -12.63
N LEU A 101 11.13 -8.97 -12.46
CA LEU A 101 10.23 -9.28 -13.56
C LEU A 101 9.92 -8.04 -14.41
N SER A 102 10.15 -8.15 -15.71
CA SER A 102 9.78 -7.08 -16.65
C SER A 102 8.27 -7.00 -16.88
N PRO A 103 7.66 -5.79 -16.96
CA PRO A 103 6.25 -5.64 -17.32
C PRO A 103 5.91 -6.21 -18.72
N ASN A 104 6.91 -6.37 -19.57
CA ASN A 104 6.73 -6.93 -20.91
C ASN A 104 6.85 -8.46 -20.96
N THR A 105 7.07 -9.12 -19.83
CA THR A 105 7.14 -10.58 -19.77
C THR A 105 5.78 -11.17 -20.13
N PRO A 106 5.67 -11.95 -21.23
CA PRO A 106 4.39 -12.52 -21.62
C PRO A 106 4.03 -13.73 -20.75
N THR A 107 2.75 -13.96 -20.54
CA THR A 107 2.26 -15.24 -20.00
C THR A 107 2.01 -16.21 -21.16
N PHE A 108 3.01 -17.02 -21.47
CA PHE A 108 2.94 -17.99 -22.56
C PHE A 108 3.93 -19.15 -22.34
N GLY A 109 3.50 -20.38 -22.46
CA GLY A 109 4.35 -21.57 -22.29
C GLY A 109 4.91 -21.68 -20.88
N ASN A 110 6.22 -21.53 -20.73
CA ASN A 110 6.91 -21.50 -19.43
C ASN A 110 7.33 -20.07 -19.04
N SER A 111 6.79 -19.05 -19.69
CA SER A 111 6.96 -17.65 -19.32
C SER A 111 5.71 -17.19 -18.55
N TYR A 112 5.92 -16.50 -17.46
CA TYR A 112 4.86 -16.05 -16.56
C TYR A 112 4.98 -14.55 -16.38
N GLY A 113 3.99 -13.83 -16.83
CA GLY A 113 3.91 -12.38 -16.71
C GLY A 113 3.66 -11.91 -15.27
N PRO A 114 3.63 -10.59 -15.08
CA PRO A 114 3.29 -9.98 -13.80
C PRO A 114 1.90 -10.36 -13.30
N GLY A 115 1.75 -10.49 -11.99
CA GLY A 115 0.48 -10.57 -11.34
C GLY A 115 -0.06 -9.21 -10.89
N ASP A 116 -1.21 -9.23 -10.23
CA ASP A 116 -1.90 -8.05 -9.72
C ASP A 116 -1.73 -7.93 -8.20
N PHE A 117 -1.86 -6.72 -7.64
CA PHE A 117 -1.91 -6.58 -6.19
C PHE A 117 -3.23 -7.13 -5.65
N ALA A 118 -3.13 -7.97 -4.64
CA ALA A 118 -4.27 -8.50 -3.89
C ALA A 118 -4.28 -7.89 -2.48
N ILE A 119 -5.44 -7.40 -2.03
CA ILE A 119 -5.59 -6.76 -0.72
C ILE A 119 -6.62 -7.52 0.09
N ASP A 120 -6.20 -7.96 1.29
CA ASP A 120 -6.99 -8.67 2.30
C ASP A 120 -7.20 -7.75 3.51
N PHE A 121 -8.41 -7.23 3.68
CA PHE A 121 -8.78 -6.44 4.86
C PHE A 121 -9.22 -7.36 5.98
N GLY A 122 -8.56 -7.23 7.13
CA GLY A 122 -8.82 -8.08 8.29
C GLY A 122 -7.87 -9.27 8.39
N ARG A 123 -7.07 -9.53 7.37
CA ARG A 123 -6.07 -10.62 7.33
C ARG A 123 -6.69 -11.97 7.60
N ASP A 124 -7.81 -12.23 6.96
CA ASP A 124 -8.56 -13.49 7.13
C ASP A 124 -8.32 -14.49 5.97
N GLY A 125 -7.47 -14.13 5.02
CA GLY A 125 -7.14 -14.92 3.85
C GLY A 125 -8.12 -14.70 2.69
N THR A 126 -9.02 -13.72 2.81
CA THR A 126 -9.95 -13.34 1.75
C THR A 126 -9.49 -12.01 1.13
N PHE A 127 -9.04 -12.04 -0.10
CA PHE A 127 -8.58 -10.85 -0.81
C PHE A 127 -9.77 -10.14 -1.46
N GLU A 128 -10.31 -9.11 -0.77
CA GLU A 128 -11.50 -8.40 -1.23
C GLU A 128 -11.25 -7.52 -2.43
N PHE A 129 -10.04 -6.98 -2.58
CA PHE A 129 -9.71 -6.06 -3.66
C PHE A 129 -8.52 -6.55 -4.47
N GLY A 130 -8.58 -6.24 -5.76
CA GLY A 130 -7.47 -6.40 -6.69
C GLY A 130 -7.17 -5.10 -7.41
N ILE A 131 -5.87 -4.82 -7.61
CA ILE A 131 -5.38 -3.67 -8.38
C ILE A 131 -4.63 -4.20 -9.58
N GLN A 132 -5.09 -3.87 -10.78
CA GLN A 132 -4.48 -4.34 -12.00
C GLN A 132 -3.17 -3.64 -12.28
N THR A 133 -2.11 -4.41 -12.47
CA THR A 133 -0.74 -3.90 -12.62
C THR A 133 -0.30 -3.74 -14.06
N THR A 134 -0.94 -4.41 -15.00
CA THR A 134 -0.57 -4.39 -16.43
C THR A 134 -1.79 -4.32 -17.35
N GLY A 135 -1.54 -4.11 -18.64
CA GLY A 135 -2.57 -4.11 -19.67
C GLY A 135 -3.36 -2.80 -19.75
N PRO A 136 -4.50 -2.82 -20.48
CA PRO A 136 -5.30 -1.61 -20.71
C PRO A 136 -6.03 -1.11 -19.46
N ASP A 137 -6.10 -1.94 -18.43
CA ASP A 137 -6.80 -1.68 -17.18
C ASP A 137 -5.84 -1.36 -16.01
N ILE A 138 -4.58 -1.07 -16.32
CA ILE A 138 -3.55 -0.70 -15.34
C ILE A 138 -4.06 0.39 -14.37
N GLY A 139 -3.90 0.14 -13.07
CA GLY A 139 -4.36 1.03 -11.99
C GLY A 139 -5.85 0.91 -11.64
N LYS A 140 -6.65 0.12 -12.38
CA LYS A 140 -8.04 -0.13 -11.98
C LYS A 140 -8.11 -1.00 -10.74
N VAL A 141 -9.05 -0.65 -9.87
CA VAL A 141 -9.34 -1.38 -8.64
C VAL A 141 -10.67 -2.10 -8.77
N TYR A 142 -10.65 -3.37 -8.46
CA TYR A 142 -11.85 -4.23 -8.48
C TYR A 142 -12.09 -4.83 -7.09
N LYS A 143 -13.37 -5.01 -6.75
CA LYS A 143 -13.81 -5.66 -5.51
C LYS A 143 -14.49 -6.99 -5.83
N ASN A 144 -14.38 -7.96 -4.90
CA ASN A 144 -14.97 -9.28 -5.02
C ASN A 144 -14.57 -10.00 -6.32
N VAL A 145 -13.29 -9.99 -6.61
CA VAL A 145 -12.68 -10.63 -7.77
C VAL A 145 -12.57 -12.15 -7.55
N VAL A 146 -12.52 -12.88 -8.65
CA VAL A 146 -12.03 -14.27 -8.63
C VAL A 146 -10.56 -14.22 -9.02
N TRP A 147 -9.73 -14.91 -8.25
CA TRP A 147 -8.29 -14.94 -8.46
C TRP A 147 -7.86 -16.15 -9.29
N ASP A 148 -6.94 -15.92 -10.21
CA ASP A 148 -6.10 -16.99 -10.72
C ASP A 148 -5.02 -17.28 -9.68
N LEU A 149 -4.67 -18.56 -9.55
CA LEU A 149 -3.73 -19.06 -8.54
C LEU A 149 -2.44 -19.59 -9.17
N GLY A 150 -2.24 -19.37 -10.45
CA GLY A 150 -1.06 -19.78 -11.18
C GLY A 150 -0.75 -21.28 -11.02
N LEU A 151 0.46 -21.61 -10.62
CA LEU A 151 0.87 -23.00 -10.37
C LEU A 151 0.28 -23.60 -9.08
N TRP A 152 -0.37 -22.79 -8.25
CA TRP A 152 -1.09 -23.21 -7.04
C TRP A 152 -2.54 -23.64 -7.33
N ASP A 153 -3.03 -23.47 -8.54
CA ASP A 153 -4.34 -23.97 -8.92
C ASP A 153 -4.40 -25.49 -8.73
N THR A 154 -5.44 -25.98 -8.06
CA THR A 154 -5.61 -27.41 -7.74
C THR A 154 -5.72 -28.30 -8.97
N SER A 155 -6.08 -27.71 -10.12
CA SER A 155 -6.07 -28.38 -11.42
C SER A 155 -4.67 -28.47 -12.04
N ASN A 156 -3.69 -27.75 -11.49
CA ASN A 156 -2.35 -27.68 -12.04
C ASN A 156 -1.54 -28.93 -11.62
N ARG A 157 -0.87 -29.54 -12.60
CA ARG A 157 -0.01 -30.72 -12.37
C ARG A 157 1.13 -30.49 -11.38
N TYR A 158 1.57 -29.25 -11.17
CA TYR A 158 2.68 -28.92 -10.29
C TYR A 158 2.30 -28.94 -8.81
N ILE A 159 1.06 -28.69 -8.45
CA ILE A 159 0.54 -28.81 -7.08
C ILE A 159 0.62 -30.25 -6.56
N ASN A 160 0.48 -31.23 -7.45
CA ASN A 160 0.52 -32.64 -7.07
C ASN A 160 1.94 -33.18 -6.86
N HIS A 161 2.97 -32.38 -7.06
CA HIS A 161 4.36 -32.76 -6.78
C HIS A 161 4.79 -32.37 -5.35
N SER A 162 4.40 -33.15 -4.42
CA SER A 162 4.91 -33.58 -3.10
C SER A 162 5.69 -32.62 -2.17
N HIS A 163 5.84 -31.34 -2.43
CA HIS A 163 6.60 -30.43 -1.56
C HIS A 163 5.88 -29.09 -1.33
N GLN A 164 4.58 -29.07 -1.52
CA GLN A 164 3.78 -27.88 -1.31
C GLN A 164 3.54 -27.66 0.20
N PRO A 165 3.78 -26.46 0.73
CA PRO A 165 3.23 -26.11 2.03
C PRO A 165 1.70 -26.24 1.98
N ALA A 166 1.12 -26.77 3.03
CA ALA A 166 -0.26 -27.23 3.08
C ALA A 166 -1.32 -26.10 2.95
N ASN A 167 -0.96 -24.88 2.71
CA ASN A 167 -1.84 -23.77 2.36
C ASN A 167 -1.11 -22.42 2.43
N PRO A 168 -0.82 -21.76 1.35
CA PRO A 168 -1.21 -20.36 1.26
C PRO A 168 -1.96 -20.12 -0.05
N LEU A 169 -3.02 -19.32 0.02
CA LEU A 169 -3.58 -18.72 -1.17
C LEU A 169 -2.55 -17.72 -1.71
N HIS A 170 -2.09 -17.95 -2.93
CA HIS A 170 -1.25 -17.00 -3.65
C HIS A 170 -2.05 -16.48 -4.85
N PRO A 171 -2.89 -15.46 -4.67
CA PRO A 171 -3.58 -14.82 -5.77
C PRO A 171 -2.55 -14.21 -6.72
N THR A 172 -2.57 -14.62 -7.99
CA THR A 172 -1.63 -14.12 -8.98
C THR A 172 -2.20 -12.95 -9.77
N SER A 173 -3.33 -13.15 -10.43
CA SER A 173 -3.99 -12.10 -11.21
C SER A 173 -5.50 -12.15 -11.07
N ILE A 174 -6.12 -11.02 -11.32
CA ILE A 174 -7.57 -10.88 -11.41
C ILE A 174 -8.05 -11.66 -12.64
N LYS A 175 -8.95 -12.62 -12.42
CA LYS A 175 -9.54 -13.39 -13.52
C LYS A 175 -10.40 -12.49 -14.38
N GLU A 176 -10.14 -12.49 -15.69
CA GLU A 176 -10.82 -11.63 -16.64
C GLU A 176 -12.36 -11.73 -16.54
N GLY A 177 -13.02 -10.59 -16.55
CA GLY A 177 -14.48 -10.49 -16.48
C GLY A 177 -15.07 -10.73 -15.09
N THR A 178 -14.25 -10.83 -14.04
CA THR A 178 -14.72 -10.97 -12.65
C THR A 178 -14.55 -9.68 -11.85
N GLY A 179 -15.23 -9.63 -10.71
CA GLY A 179 -15.19 -8.49 -9.79
C GLY A 179 -16.05 -7.31 -10.23
N THR A 180 -16.14 -6.34 -9.34
CA THR A 180 -16.84 -5.07 -9.57
C THR A 180 -15.81 -3.94 -9.57
N TYR A 181 -15.74 -3.18 -10.65
CA TYR A 181 -14.91 -1.98 -10.72
C TYR A 181 -15.38 -0.96 -9.67
N VAL A 182 -14.44 -0.48 -8.85
CA VAL A 182 -14.74 0.48 -7.76
C VAL A 182 -13.98 1.79 -7.87
N GLY A 183 -12.98 1.87 -8.75
CA GLY A 183 -12.24 3.10 -8.99
C GLY A 183 -10.89 2.83 -9.63
N MET A 184 -10.12 3.90 -9.81
CA MET A 184 -8.81 3.85 -10.46
C MET A 184 -7.80 4.65 -9.66
N GLY A 185 -6.61 4.08 -9.45
CA GLY A 185 -5.42 4.75 -8.96
C GLY A 185 -4.50 5.18 -10.09
N GLN A 186 -3.49 5.98 -9.74
CA GLN A 186 -2.33 6.16 -10.58
C GLN A 186 -1.41 4.94 -10.37
N LEU A 187 -0.92 4.35 -11.46
CA LEU A 187 0.04 3.25 -11.40
C LEU A 187 1.02 3.35 -12.56
N ILE A 188 2.29 3.10 -12.27
CA ILE A 188 3.35 2.98 -13.27
C ILE A 188 4.06 1.63 -13.12
N TYR A 189 4.29 0.96 -14.23
CA TYR A 189 5.12 -0.22 -14.37
C TYR A 189 5.67 -0.23 -15.79
N ASP A 190 6.85 0.35 -15.97
CA ASP A 190 7.43 0.66 -17.30
C ASP A 190 8.82 0.05 -17.43
N ALA A 191 9.02 -0.79 -18.45
CA ALA A 191 10.29 -1.43 -18.73
C ALA A 191 11.42 -0.43 -19.06
N SER A 192 11.09 0.76 -19.55
CA SER A 192 12.08 1.81 -19.86
C SER A 192 12.70 2.45 -18.61
N LEU A 193 12.07 2.25 -17.44
CA LEU A 193 12.52 2.74 -16.16
C LEU A 193 13.31 1.70 -15.35
N SER A 194 13.70 0.58 -15.97
CA SER A 194 14.54 -0.43 -15.32
C SER A 194 15.86 0.15 -14.82
N PHE A 195 16.35 -0.39 -13.73
CA PHE A 195 17.60 0.03 -13.10
C PHE A 195 18.40 -1.19 -12.63
N ASN A 196 19.65 -0.96 -12.23
CA ASN A 196 20.54 -1.95 -11.65
C ASN A 196 21.38 -1.30 -10.52
N ASN A 197 22.37 -2.01 -10.04
CA ASN A 197 23.27 -1.61 -8.94
C ASN A 197 22.57 -1.47 -7.57
N MET A 198 21.48 -2.20 -7.35
CA MET A 198 20.80 -2.32 -6.07
C MET A 198 20.63 -3.79 -5.68
N GLY A 199 20.49 -4.05 -4.38
CA GLY A 199 20.23 -5.36 -3.84
C GLY A 199 21.42 -6.32 -3.87
N GLN A 200 21.12 -7.59 -3.58
CA GLN A 200 22.15 -8.65 -3.55
C GLN A 200 22.62 -8.99 -4.96
N HIS A 201 21.77 -8.90 -5.95
CA HIS A 201 22.05 -9.19 -7.36
C HIS A 201 22.18 -7.89 -8.19
N ALA A 202 23.03 -7.00 -7.72
CA ALA A 202 23.16 -5.63 -8.23
C ALA A 202 23.51 -5.51 -9.73
N ALA A 203 23.99 -6.58 -10.38
CA ALA A 203 24.26 -6.57 -11.83
C ALA A 203 23.01 -6.78 -12.68
N ASP A 204 21.93 -7.27 -12.08
CA ASP A 204 20.70 -7.60 -12.77
C ASP A 204 19.76 -6.39 -12.86
N TYR A 205 18.77 -6.50 -13.72
CA TYR A 205 17.78 -5.44 -13.89
C TYR A 205 16.63 -5.61 -12.91
N HIS A 206 16.22 -4.50 -12.34
CA HIS A 206 15.05 -4.38 -11.49
C HIS A 206 14.03 -3.45 -12.12
N TYR A 207 12.78 -3.64 -11.79
CA TYR A 207 11.64 -2.84 -12.23
C TYR A 207 10.82 -2.44 -11.01
N VAL A 208 10.11 -1.32 -11.11
CA VAL A 208 9.23 -0.83 -10.06
C VAL A 208 7.79 -0.87 -10.53
N ILE A 209 6.91 -1.42 -9.68
CA ILE A 209 5.48 -1.19 -9.75
C ILE A 209 5.15 -0.17 -8.68
N GLU A 210 4.77 1.03 -9.07
CA GLU A 210 4.48 2.10 -8.14
C GLU A 210 3.05 2.56 -8.31
N ALA A 211 2.31 2.72 -7.20
CA ALA A 211 0.90 3.05 -7.23
C ALA A 211 0.49 4.05 -6.15
N ALA A 212 -0.47 4.92 -6.48
CA ALA A 212 -1.22 5.73 -5.54
C ALA A 212 -2.72 5.45 -5.73
N ILE A 213 -3.34 4.80 -4.77
CA ILE A 213 -4.72 4.34 -4.83
C ILE A 213 -5.58 5.20 -3.91
N PRO A 214 -6.59 5.91 -4.41
CA PRO A 214 -7.48 6.71 -3.57
C PRO A 214 -8.13 5.88 -2.48
N LEU A 215 -8.02 6.27 -1.21
CA LEU A 215 -8.63 5.54 -0.09
C LEU A 215 -10.15 5.40 -0.22
N ALA A 216 -10.78 6.30 -0.97
CA ALA A 216 -12.22 6.25 -1.24
C ALA A 216 -12.67 4.97 -1.97
N VAL A 217 -11.78 4.28 -2.71
CA VAL A 217 -12.13 3.01 -3.39
C VAL A 217 -12.34 1.86 -2.39
N PHE A 218 -11.75 1.96 -1.20
CA PHE A 218 -11.88 0.99 -0.11
C PHE A 218 -13.01 1.34 0.85
N ASN A 219 -14.00 2.12 0.43
CA ASN A 219 -15.08 2.61 1.26
C ASN A 219 -15.71 1.52 2.13
N GLY A 220 -15.71 1.72 3.44
CA GLY A 220 -16.20 0.78 4.44
C GLY A 220 -15.15 -0.18 5.00
N PHE A 221 -13.91 -0.16 4.50
CA PHE A 221 -12.78 -0.95 4.99
C PHE A 221 -11.78 -0.07 5.72
N SER A 222 -11.26 -0.55 6.83
CA SER A 222 -10.24 0.13 7.64
C SER A 222 -9.59 -0.85 8.61
N GLY A 223 -8.46 -0.48 9.18
CA GLY A 223 -7.73 -1.29 10.15
C GLY A 223 -6.60 -2.07 9.50
N LEU A 224 -6.31 -3.24 10.02
CA LEU A 224 -5.25 -4.11 9.51
C LEU A 224 -5.63 -4.69 8.16
N PHE A 225 -4.66 -4.76 7.26
CA PHE A 225 -4.81 -5.43 5.97
C PHE A 225 -3.46 -5.94 5.48
N ASP A 226 -3.49 -6.81 4.50
CA ASP A 226 -2.31 -7.29 3.79
C ASP A 226 -2.38 -6.84 2.34
N ILE A 227 -1.20 -6.49 1.79
CA ILE A 227 -1.01 -6.35 0.36
C ILE A 227 -0.11 -7.49 -0.07
N HIS A 228 -0.59 -8.29 -1.00
CA HIS A 228 0.13 -9.41 -1.57
C HIS A 228 0.39 -9.18 -3.05
N TRP A 229 1.52 -9.65 -3.52
CA TRP A 229 1.84 -9.72 -4.93
C TRP A 229 2.69 -10.94 -5.24
N THR A 230 2.47 -11.49 -6.42
CA THR A 230 3.30 -12.53 -7.03
C THR A 230 3.15 -12.47 -8.54
N MET A 231 4.11 -13.03 -9.28
CA MET A 231 3.96 -13.23 -10.71
C MET A 231 2.97 -14.38 -11.03
N ASN A 232 2.59 -14.52 -12.29
CA ASN A 232 1.55 -15.49 -12.70
C ASN A 232 1.91 -16.97 -12.51
N CYS A 233 3.16 -17.31 -12.19
CA CYS A 233 3.52 -18.66 -11.74
C CYS A 233 3.31 -18.88 -10.24
N ALA A 234 3.27 -17.83 -9.44
CA ALA A 234 3.19 -17.87 -7.98
C ALA A 234 4.35 -18.64 -7.32
N ASN A 235 5.54 -18.65 -7.95
CA ASN A 235 6.70 -19.33 -7.39
C ASN A 235 7.52 -18.44 -6.47
N ASP A 236 7.34 -17.15 -6.54
CA ASP A 236 7.85 -16.17 -5.61
C ASP A 236 6.75 -15.19 -5.23
N SER A 237 6.68 -14.78 -3.99
CA SER A 237 5.61 -13.95 -3.49
C SER A 237 6.06 -13.06 -2.36
N ILE A 238 5.53 -11.86 -2.33
CA ILE A 238 5.82 -10.89 -1.28
C ILE A 238 4.51 -10.33 -0.71
N SER A 239 4.51 -10.08 0.60
CA SER A 239 3.40 -9.42 1.27
C SER A 239 3.91 -8.37 2.25
N VAL A 240 3.15 -7.32 2.41
CA VAL A 240 3.37 -6.29 3.43
C VAL A 240 2.10 -6.08 4.23
N ASP A 241 2.23 -5.88 5.54
CA ASP A 241 1.17 -5.91 6.53
C ASP A 241 0.88 -4.52 7.13
N PRO A 242 0.34 -3.58 6.36
CA PRO A 242 0.07 -2.24 6.86
C PRO A 242 -1.18 -2.16 7.72
N GLU A 243 -1.32 -1.04 8.41
CA GLU A 243 -2.54 -0.63 9.09
C GLU A 243 -3.00 0.71 8.54
N LEU A 244 -4.22 0.78 8.01
CA LEU A 244 -4.85 2.06 7.75
C LEU A 244 -5.30 2.65 9.09
N ALA A 245 -4.53 3.62 9.58
CA ALA A 245 -4.98 4.42 10.70
C ALA A 245 -6.38 4.95 10.38
N ARG A 246 -7.31 4.81 11.33
CA ARG A 246 -8.59 5.52 11.21
C ARG A 246 -8.25 6.99 11.05
N VAL A 247 -8.59 7.57 9.91
CA VAL A 247 -8.44 9.00 9.70
C VAL A 247 -9.19 9.68 10.85
N PRO A 248 -8.52 10.43 11.75
CA PRO A 248 -9.21 11.14 12.79
C PRO A 248 -10.27 12.01 12.12
N GLU A 249 -11.51 11.93 12.61
CA GLU A 249 -12.59 12.77 12.09
C GLU A 249 -12.08 14.21 11.99
N PRO A 250 -12.29 14.90 10.86
CA PRO A 250 -11.72 16.23 10.66
C PRO A 250 -12.03 17.10 11.88
N THR A 251 -11.03 17.80 12.39
CA THR A 251 -11.20 18.78 13.49
C THR A 251 -12.32 19.79 13.22
N THR A 252 -12.80 19.87 11.98
CA THR A 252 -14.03 20.55 11.57
C THR A 252 -15.27 20.12 12.36
N LEU A 253 -15.45 18.84 12.70
CA LEU A 253 -16.56 18.40 13.53
C LEU A 253 -16.40 18.90 14.97
N ALA A 254 -15.19 18.85 15.51
CA ALA A 254 -14.90 19.43 16.85
C ALA A 254 -15.07 20.94 16.85
N LEU A 255 -14.64 21.65 15.81
CA LEU A 255 -14.84 23.08 15.65
C LEU A 255 -16.31 23.43 15.43
N LEU A 256 -17.07 22.63 14.68
CA LEU A 256 -18.51 22.80 14.52
C LEU A 256 -19.25 22.64 15.86
N MET A 257 -18.90 21.62 16.65
CA MET A 257 -19.48 21.41 17.99
C MET A 257 -19.12 22.54 18.94
N LEU A 258 -17.88 23.03 18.91
CA LEU A 258 -17.46 24.20 19.68
C LEU A 258 -18.19 25.47 19.21
N GLY A 259 -18.38 25.65 17.92
CA GLY A 259 -19.16 26.76 17.36
C GLY A 259 -20.63 26.72 17.78
N LEU A 260 -21.28 25.56 17.73
CA LEU A 260 -22.66 25.36 18.15
C LEU A 260 -22.85 25.58 19.66
N THR A 261 -21.95 25.08 20.47
CA THR A 261 -21.97 25.29 21.92
C THR A 261 -21.74 26.77 22.26
N GLY A 262 -20.79 27.44 21.59
CA GLY A 262 -20.56 28.89 21.75
C GLY A 262 -21.80 29.72 21.41
N MET A 263 -22.49 29.39 20.32
CA MET A 263 -23.76 30.06 19.95
C MET A 263 -24.88 29.81 21.00
N ALA A 264 -24.99 28.61 21.55
CA ALA A 264 -25.99 28.27 22.57
C ALA A 264 -25.74 29.05 23.88
N PHE A 265 -24.47 29.22 24.27
CA PHE A 265 -24.11 30.02 25.46
C PHE A 265 -24.35 31.53 25.22
N SER A 266 -24.05 32.04 24.02
CA SER A 266 -24.30 33.44 23.67
C SER A 266 -25.79 33.78 23.72
N LYS A 267 -26.64 32.89 23.18
CA LYS A 267 -28.12 33.06 23.22
C LYS A 267 -28.69 33.06 24.66
N ARG A 268 -28.18 32.21 25.56
CA ARG A 268 -28.57 32.19 26.96
C ARG A 268 -28.21 33.49 27.67
N ARG A 269 -27.03 34.04 27.40
CA ARG A 269 -26.57 35.31 28.03
C ARG A 269 -27.42 36.49 27.59
N ASN A 270 -27.82 36.57 26.32
CA ASN A 270 -28.66 37.65 25.81
C ASN A 270 -30.09 37.59 26.40
N ASN A 271 -30.67 36.40 26.59
CA ASN A 271 -31.98 36.24 27.19
C ASN A 271 -31.98 36.62 28.67
N ALA A 272 -30.88 36.37 29.42
CA ALA A 272 -30.76 36.77 30.82
C ALA A 272 -30.64 38.31 31.00
N LEU A 273 -30.08 39.00 30.02
CA LEU A 273 -29.94 40.46 30.00
C LEU A 273 -31.25 41.20 29.63
N MET A 274 -32.21 40.53 29.01
CA MET A 274 -33.51 41.10 28.66
C MET A 274 -34.56 40.92 29.79
N MET A 275 -34.26 40.12 30.79
CA MET A 275 -35.18 39.85 31.95
C MET A 275 -34.75 40.58 33.22
N ALA A 276 -33.68 41.38 33.22
CA ALA A 276 -33.20 42.23 34.30
C ALA A 276 -33.46 43.72 34.00
#